data_4ddef6af0ffe0ca903c5195cf72c9816
#
_entry.id   4ddef6af0ffe0ca903c5195cf72c9816
#
_cell.length_a   1.000
_cell.length_b   1.000
_cell.length_c   1.000
_cell.angle_alpha   90.00
_cell.angle_beta   90.00
_cell.angle_gamma   90.00
#
_symmetry.space_group_name_H-M   'P 1'
#
loop_
_entity.id
_entity.type
_entity.pdbx_description
1 polymer ?
#
loop_
_entity_poly.entity_id
_entity_poly.type
_entity_poly.pdbx_seq_one_letter_code
_entity_poly.pdbx_strand_id
1 'polypeptide(L)'
;MKVVRIGVIGTGIMGERHCRVCANLPCVELVGVADLNEECGRQVADRYETTYFSDYRALLPQADAVTIATTTDSHFDLAKVSLEQGLDVMVEKPITETVEQAKQLIQIAEERRLVLQVGHIERFNPAFLELKNVTEAMHLIGVTMRRLSPFDLSNTDVDVIRDLMIHDLDLAVDLVGSGIEGLSAWGRSISTVGIDHAVANLSFRDGPVVTLFASRVTEQKVRTVEVIAKGAYVEADLLNKSVLVHRRTFPQYLDNHNITKYRQESIIERIHVPMFEPLMLELRHFVDCVREDRPSQVPGSDGLRALQLAETVTKEVARQALLNSEAPVDQTLDHELLALDDHPARAKV
;
A
#
# COMPACT_ATOMS: atom_id res chain seq x y z
N MET A 1 -27.89 -18.25 3.05
CA MET A 1 -26.51 -17.90 3.48
C MET A 1 -26.62 -17.01 4.71
N LYS A 2 -25.68 -17.10 5.66
CA LYS A 2 -25.64 -16.19 6.83
C LYS A 2 -25.40 -14.76 6.33
N VAL A 3 -26.28 -13.83 6.64
CA VAL A 3 -26.13 -12.40 6.37
C VAL A 3 -25.26 -11.83 7.48
N VAL A 4 -24.28 -10.99 7.12
CA VAL A 4 -23.43 -10.26 8.07
C VAL A 4 -23.93 -8.83 8.18
N ARG A 5 -24.24 -8.40 9.40
CA ARG A 5 -24.65 -7.04 9.70
C ARG A 5 -23.41 -6.17 9.90
N ILE A 6 -23.20 -5.22 9.00
CA ILE A 6 -22.01 -4.35 9.04
C ILE A 6 -22.41 -2.93 9.41
N GLY A 7 -21.69 -2.37 10.40
CA GLY A 7 -21.68 -0.95 10.71
C GLY A 7 -20.45 -0.25 10.09
N VAL A 8 -20.61 0.97 9.60
CA VAL A 8 -19.50 1.81 9.13
C VAL A 8 -19.28 2.97 10.09
N ILE A 9 -18.07 3.11 10.61
CA ILE A 9 -17.67 4.19 11.51
C ILE A 9 -16.76 5.15 10.75
N GLY A 10 -17.17 6.40 10.61
CA GLY A 10 -16.60 7.42 9.74
C GLY A 10 -17.25 7.41 8.36
N THR A 11 -17.78 8.58 7.94
CA THR A 11 -18.48 8.76 6.65
C THR A 11 -17.75 9.75 5.73
N GLY A 12 -16.45 9.93 5.94
CA GLY A 12 -15.58 10.63 5.00
C GLY A 12 -15.46 9.88 3.67
N ILE A 13 -14.52 10.30 2.81
CA ILE A 13 -14.35 9.75 1.45
C ILE A 13 -14.23 8.22 1.44
N MET A 14 -13.43 7.63 2.37
CA MET A 14 -13.28 6.17 2.41
C MET A 14 -14.51 5.51 3.02
N GLY A 15 -15.06 6.04 4.11
CA GLY A 15 -16.25 5.48 4.74
C GLY A 15 -17.47 5.47 3.81
N GLU A 16 -17.69 6.51 3.02
CA GLU A 16 -18.73 6.51 1.99
C GLU A 16 -18.51 5.41 0.94
N ARG A 17 -17.26 5.20 0.52
CA ARG A 17 -16.93 4.09 -0.39
C ARG A 17 -17.19 2.73 0.24
N HIS A 18 -16.91 2.56 1.55
CA HIS A 18 -17.25 1.34 2.29
C HIS A 18 -18.76 1.13 2.31
N CYS A 19 -19.56 2.17 2.61
CA CYS A 19 -21.02 2.11 2.57
C CYS A 19 -21.53 1.67 1.19
N ARG A 20 -21.00 2.28 0.12
CA ARG A 20 -21.37 1.94 -1.25
C ARG A 20 -21.11 0.46 -1.56
N VAL A 21 -19.98 -0.06 -1.16
CA VAL A 21 -19.63 -1.45 -1.40
C VAL A 21 -20.49 -2.38 -0.54
N CYS A 22 -20.61 -2.12 0.77
CA CYS A 22 -21.39 -2.93 1.71
C CYS A 22 -22.87 -3.01 1.29
N ALA A 23 -23.47 -1.90 0.87
CA ALA A 23 -24.86 -1.88 0.40
C ALA A 23 -25.09 -2.70 -0.88
N ASN A 24 -24.04 -3.02 -1.65
CA ASN A 24 -24.13 -3.78 -2.90
C ASN A 24 -23.56 -5.21 -2.79
N LEU A 25 -22.99 -5.60 -1.65
CA LEU A 25 -22.49 -6.95 -1.48
C LEU A 25 -23.61 -7.92 -1.11
N PRO A 26 -23.76 -9.03 -1.84
CA PRO A 26 -24.69 -10.08 -1.43
C PRO A 26 -24.27 -10.64 -0.05
N CYS A 27 -25.20 -10.96 0.81
CA CYS A 27 -24.98 -11.44 2.17
C CYS A 27 -24.44 -10.40 3.16
N VAL A 28 -24.55 -9.12 2.85
CA VAL A 28 -24.29 -8.00 3.76
C VAL A 28 -25.57 -7.22 4.00
N GLU A 29 -25.80 -6.82 5.23
CA GLU A 29 -26.78 -5.83 5.63
C GLU A 29 -26.02 -4.63 6.23
N LEU A 30 -26.08 -3.48 5.59
CA LEU A 30 -25.53 -2.23 6.13
C LEU A 30 -26.50 -1.70 7.17
N VAL A 31 -26.26 -2.02 8.44
CA VAL A 31 -27.19 -1.70 9.54
C VAL A 31 -27.12 -0.26 10.02
N GLY A 32 -26.03 0.44 9.69
CA GLY A 32 -25.91 1.84 10.06
C GLY A 32 -24.56 2.45 9.78
N VAL A 33 -24.52 3.76 9.89
CA VAL A 33 -23.30 4.56 9.82
C VAL A 33 -23.19 5.45 11.05
N ALA A 34 -21.97 5.66 11.53
CA ALA A 34 -21.71 6.57 12.63
C ALA A 34 -20.66 7.62 12.23
N ASP A 35 -20.93 8.89 12.50
CA ASP A 35 -20.02 9.99 12.27
C ASP A 35 -20.27 11.12 13.27
N LEU A 36 -19.20 11.83 13.66
CA LEU A 36 -19.31 13.02 14.51
C LEU A 36 -19.91 14.21 13.73
N ASN A 37 -19.70 14.25 12.42
CA ASN A 37 -20.34 15.22 11.54
C ASN A 37 -21.73 14.72 11.15
N GLU A 38 -22.76 15.27 11.81
CA GLU A 38 -24.16 14.89 11.62
C GLU A 38 -24.62 15.08 10.16
N GLU A 39 -24.20 16.17 9.51
CA GLU A 39 -24.59 16.44 8.12
C GLU A 39 -24.05 15.38 7.17
N CYS A 40 -22.75 15.09 7.24
CA CYS A 40 -22.13 14.05 6.43
C CYS A 40 -22.74 12.66 6.73
N GLY A 41 -22.89 12.34 8.03
CA GLY A 41 -23.45 11.05 8.46
C GLY A 41 -24.87 10.83 7.94
N ARG A 42 -25.75 11.82 8.04
CA ARG A 42 -27.13 11.73 7.53
C ARG A 42 -27.17 11.63 6.01
N GLN A 43 -26.37 12.43 5.29
CA GLN A 43 -26.31 12.37 3.82
C GLN A 43 -25.92 10.97 3.32
N VAL A 44 -24.94 10.33 3.98
CA VAL A 44 -24.50 8.97 3.64
C VAL A 44 -25.57 7.95 4.03
N ALA A 45 -26.17 8.08 5.21
CA ALA A 45 -27.25 7.21 5.66
C ALA A 45 -28.47 7.22 4.69
N ASP A 46 -28.91 8.41 4.30
CA ASP A 46 -30.03 8.59 3.36
C ASP A 46 -29.69 8.00 1.97
N ARG A 47 -28.44 8.20 1.50
CA ARG A 47 -27.99 7.68 0.19
C ARG A 47 -28.00 6.16 0.09
N TYR A 48 -27.66 5.49 1.19
CA TYR A 48 -27.56 4.02 1.22
C TYR A 48 -28.69 3.36 2.01
N GLU A 49 -29.76 4.11 2.29
CA GLU A 49 -31.00 3.63 2.96
C GLU A 49 -30.69 2.91 4.29
N THR A 50 -29.81 3.51 5.11
CA THR A 50 -29.40 2.95 6.40
C THR A 50 -29.59 3.95 7.55
N THR A 51 -29.31 3.53 8.78
CA THR A 51 -29.53 4.36 9.98
C THR A 51 -28.27 5.17 10.30
N TYR A 52 -28.45 6.46 10.58
CA TYR A 52 -27.39 7.32 11.13
C TYR A 52 -27.36 7.27 12.65
N PHE A 53 -26.16 7.17 13.20
CA PHE A 53 -25.87 7.24 14.63
C PHE A 53 -24.88 8.37 14.91
N SER A 54 -25.21 9.26 15.85
CA SER A 54 -24.28 10.32 16.32
C SER A 54 -23.23 9.78 17.30
N ASP A 55 -23.51 8.65 17.93
CA ASP A 55 -22.57 7.92 18.80
C ASP A 55 -22.43 6.50 18.26
N TYR A 56 -21.23 6.11 17.87
CA TYR A 56 -20.93 4.78 17.35
C TYR A 56 -21.28 3.65 18.33
N ARG A 57 -21.28 3.92 19.64
CA ARG A 57 -21.65 2.94 20.65
C ARG A 57 -23.08 2.45 20.53
N ALA A 58 -23.97 3.29 19.97
CA ALA A 58 -25.35 2.89 19.69
C ALA A 58 -25.47 2.02 18.43
N LEU A 59 -24.50 2.12 17.49
CA LEU A 59 -24.43 1.26 16.31
C LEU A 59 -23.91 -0.16 16.66
N LEU A 60 -22.93 -0.30 17.57
CA LEU A 60 -22.25 -1.57 17.83
C LEU A 60 -23.22 -2.72 18.17
N PRO A 61 -24.27 -2.56 18.99
CA PRO A 61 -25.21 -3.66 19.28
C PRO A 61 -26.04 -4.13 18.09
N GLN A 62 -26.08 -3.37 17.00
CA GLN A 62 -26.82 -3.71 15.78
C GLN A 62 -25.99 -4.51 14.79
N ALA A 63 -24.67 -4.52 14.93
CA ALA A 63 -23.72 -5.07 13.98
C ALA A 63 -23.12 -6.41 14.46
N ASP A 64 -22.70 -7.24 13.50
CA ASP A 64 -21.83 -8.40 13.72
C ASP A 64 -20.35 -8.00 13.52
N ALA A 65 -20.12 -7.01 12.64
CA ALA A 65 -18.79 -6.48 12.33
C ALA A 65 -18.86 -4.99 12.01
N VAL A 66 -17.73 -4.30 12.15
CA VAL A 66 -17.60 -2.89 11.78
C VAL A 66 -16.43 -2.63 10.87
N THR A 67 -16.59 -1.64 9.98
CA THR A 67 -15.46 -1.03 9.26
C THR A 67 -15.20 0.35 9.81
N ILE A 68 -13.94 0.67 10.10
CA ILE A 68 -13.50 1.94 10.67
C ILE A 68 -12.71 2.70 9.62
N ALA A 69 -13.26 3.82 9.18
CA ALA A 69 -12.71 4.67 8.12
C ALA A 69 -12.67 6.15 8.55
N THR A 70 -12.20 6.39 9.76
CA THR A 70 -12.03 7.68 10.40
C THR A 70 -10.60 8.21 10.22
N THR A 71 -10.22 9.25 10.96
CA THR A 71 -8.82 9.68 11.08
C THR A 71 -8.03 8.73 11.98
N THR A 72 -6.73 8.57 11.69
CA THR A 72 -5.87 7.55 12.33
C THR A 72 -5.82 7.64 13.85
N ASP A 73 -5.89 8.84 14.41
CA ASP A 73 -5.87 9.11 15.84
C ASP A 73 -7.03 8.44 16.60
N SER A 74 -8.16 8.22 15.93
CA SER A 74 -9.33 7.57 16.51
C SER A 74 -9.38 6.05 16.30
N HIS A 75 -8.57 5.47 15.42
CA HIS A 75 -8.61 4.06 15.05
C HIS A 75 -8.49 3.13 16.26
N PHE A 76 -7.53 3.43 17.16
CA PHE A 76 -7.28 2.59 18.33
C PHE A 76 -8.49 2.48 19.24
N ASP A 77 -9.07 3.61 19.65
CA ASP A 77 -10.17 3.62 20.60
C ASP A 77 -11.44 2.98 20.02
N LEU A 78 -11.74 3.28 18.76
CA LEU A 78 -12.89 2.72 18.06
C LEU A 78 -12.76 1.19 17.86
N ALA A 79 -11.59 0.73 17.38
CA ALA A 79 -11.34 -0.68 17.17
C ALA A 79 -11.30 -1.46 18.49
N LYS A 80 -10.66 -0.91 19.53
CA LYS A 80 -10.60 -1.50 20.86
C LYS A 80 -11.99 -1.74 21.44
N VAL A 81 -12.84 -0.71 21.49
CA VAL A 81 -14.21 -0.82 22.00
C VAL A 81 -15.02 -1.82 21.20
N SER A 82 -14.88 -1.84 19.87
CA SER A 82 -15.60 -2.78 19.01
C SER A 82 -15.18 -4.22 19.25
N LEU A 83 -13.87 -4.50 19.33
CA LEU A 83 -13.33 -5.81 19.67
C LEU A 83 -13.72 -6.27 21.08
N GLU A 84 -13.69 -5.35 22.07
CA GLU A 84 -14.10 -5.63 23.44
C GLU A 84 -15.60 -5.97 23.55
N GLN A 85 -16.42 -5.51 22.64
CA GLN A 85 -17.84 -5.88 22.52
C GLN A 85 -18.09 -7.15 21.70
N GLY A 86 -17.02 -7.77 21.18
CA GLY A 86 -17.11 -9.04 20.44
C GLY A 86 -17.46 -8.88 18.97
N LEU A 87 -17.18 -7.71 18.35
CA LEU A 87 -17.38 -7.50 16.95
C LEU A 87 -16.08 -7.75 16.17
N ASP A 88 -16.21 -8.32 14.97
CA ASP A 88 -15.14 -8.36 14.00
C ASP A 88 -14.86 -6.95 13.46
N VAL A 89 -13.59 -6.63 13.21
CA VAL A 89 -13.17 -5.27 12.86
C VAL A 89 -12.32 -5.26 11.60
N MET A 90 -12.68 -4.40 10.66
CA MET A 90 -11.77 -3.92 9.62
C MET A 90 -11.45 -2.45 9.92
N VAL A 91 -10.18 -2.10 9.99
CA VAL A 91 -9.71 -0.72 10.24
C VAL A 91 -8.85 -0.25 9.08
N GLU A 92 -9.06 0.99 8.64
CA GLU A 92 -8.24 1.61 7.59
C GLU A 92 -6.78 1.77 8.00
N LYS A 93 -5.92 1.89 7.00
CA LYS A 93 -4.49 2.14 7.21
C LYS A 93 -4.23 3.61 7.63
N PRO A 94 -3.18 3.87 8.43
CA PRO A 94 -2.45 2.92 9.28
C PRO A 94 -3.35 2.30 10.34
N ILE A 95 -3.06 1.06 10.77
CA ILE A 95 -3.89 0.35 11.77
C ILE A 95 -4.15 1.19 13.02
N THR A 96 -3.13 1.92 13.50
CA THR A 96 -3.17 2.82 14.66
C THR A 96 -2.10 3.90 14.49
N GLU A 97 -2.09 4.85 15.39
CA GLU A 97 -1.09 5.92 15.44
C GLU A 97 0.28 5.40 15.92
N THR A 98 0.30 4.45 16.89
CA THR A 98 1.52 3.89 17.48
C THR A 98 1.58 2.38 17.38
N VAL A 99 2.81 1.84 17.37
CA VAL A 99 3.08 0.39 17.37
C VAL A 99 2.50 -0.29 18.61
N GLU A 100 2.54 0.35 19.77
CA GLU A 100 2.02 -0.17 21.03
C GLU A 100 0.50 -0.35 21.00
N GLN A 101 -0.22 0.60 20.43
CA GLN A 101 -1.65 0.51 20.20
C GLN A 101 -2.00 -0.65 19.27
N ALA A 102 -1.27 -0.82 18.16
CA ALA A 102 -1.49 -1.92 17.24
C ALA A 102 -1.32 -3.29 17.90
N LYS A 103 -0.27 -3.46 18.73
CA LYS A 103 -0.05 -4.69 19.50
C LYS A 103 -1.21 -5.00 20.45
N GLN A 104 -1.78 -3.99 21.11
CA GLN A 104 -2.93 -4.16 21.99
C GLN A 104 -4.17 -4.62 21.22
N LEU A 105 -4.47 -4.03 20.05
CA LEU A 105 -5.59 -4.47 19.22
C LEU A 105 -5.45 -5.92 18.78
N ILE A 106 -4.24 -6.30 18.33
CA ILE A 106 -3.93 -7.67 17.91
C ILE A 106 -4.16 -8.64 19.08
N GLN A 107 -3.65 -8.33 20.27
CA GLN A 107 -3.84 -9.15 21.45
C GLN A 107 -5.34 -9.34 21.79
N ILE A 108 -6.12 -8.26 21.79
CA ILE A 108 -7.56 -8.33 22.07
C ILE A 108 -8.28 -9.21 21.04
N ALA A 109 -7.95 -9.04 19.74
CA ALA A 109 -8.56 -9.82 18.68
C ALA A 109 -8.23 -11.32 18.80
N GLU A 110 -6.97 -11.66 19.10
CA GLU A 110 -6.53 -13.04 19.31
C GLU A 110 -7.19 -13.70 20.54
N GLU A 111 -7.21 -13.00 21.69
CA GLU A 111 -7.83 -13.49 22.93
C GLU A 111 -9.32 -13.78 22.74
N ARG A 112 -9.99 -12.96 21.91
CA ARG A 112 -11.43 -13.07 21.64
C ARG A 112 -11.76 -13.90 20.41
N ARG A 113 -10.77 -14.33 19.63
CA ARG A 113 -10.92 -15.05 18.36
C ARG A 113 -11.75 -14.26 17.34
N LEU A 114 -11.48 -12.97 17.23
CA LEU A 114 -12.15 -12.07 16.32
C LEU A 114 -11.26 -11.77 15.11
N VAL A 115 -11.89 -11.49 13.98
CA VAL A 115 -11.20 -11.03 12.79
C VAL A 115 -10.80 -9.57 12.99
N LEU A 116 -9.49 -9.28 12.92
CA LEU A 116 -8.95 -7.95 12.80
C LEU A 116 -8.24 -7.84 11.46
N GLN A 117 -8.89 -7.16 10.50
CA GLN A 117 -8.34 -6.88 9.17
C GLN A 117 -7.89 -5.43 9.07
N VAL A 118 -6.79 -5.19 8.36
CA VAL A 118 -6.31 -3.82 8.08
C VAL A 118 -6.55 -3.46 6.62
N GLY A 119 -6.98 -2.23 6.37
CA GLY A 119 -7.35 -1.68 5.06
C GLY A 119 -6.16 -1.43 4.12
N HIS A 120 -5.31 -2.44 3.91
CA HIS A 120 -4.29 -2.41 2.87
C HIS A 120 -4.88 -2.82 1.52
N ILE A 121 -5.73 -1.96 0.97
CA ILE A 121 -6.52 -2.17 -0.25
C ILE A 121 -5.68 -2.66 -1.45
N GLU A 122 -4.41 -2.25 -1.56
CA GLU A 122 -3.55 -2.64 -2.68
C GLU A 122 -3.19 -4.14 -2.68
N ARG A 123 -3.33 -4.85 -1.53
CA ARG A 123 -3.25 -6.32 -1.46
C ARG A 123 -4.35 -7.02 -2.27
N PHE A 124 -5.45 -6.31 -2.52
CA PHE A 124 -6.60 -6.77 -3.30
C PHE A 124 -6.62 -6.17 -4.71
N ASN A 125 -5.57 -5.45 -5.11
CA ASN A 125 -5.46 -4.93 -6.45
C ASN A 125 -5.21 -6.07 -7.45
N PRO A 126 -6.10 -6.28 -8.45
CA PRO A 126 -5.95 -7.38 -9.39
C PRO A 126 -4.60 -7.41 -10.12
N ALA A 127 -4.02 -6.25 -10.44
CA ALA A 127 -2.70 -6.21 -11.07
C ALA A 127 -1.59 -6.68 -10.11
N PHE A 128 -1.69 -6.38 -8.83
CA PHE A 128 -0.76 -6.89 -7.83
C PHE A 128 -0.91 -8.39 -7.60
N LEU A 129 -2.14 -8.89 -7.57
CA LEU A 129 -2.41 -10.33 -7.45
C LEU A 129 -1.81 -11.09 -8.63
N GLU A 130 -2.01 -10.60 -9.86
CA GLU A 130 -1.41 -11.22 -11.05
C GLU A 130 0.12 -11.07 -11.07
N LEU A 131 0.67 -9.95 -10.60
CA LEU A 131 2.11 -9.80 -10.42
C LEU A 131 2.67 -10.89 -9.49
N LYS A 132 2.03 -11.14 -8.34
CA LYS A 132 2.43 -12.23 -7.42
C LYS A 132 2.38 -13.58 -8.12
N ASN A 133 1.29 -13.90 -8.81
CA ASN A 133 1.11 -15.15 -9.52
C ASN A 133 2.25 -15.39 -10.53
N VAL A 134 2.59 -14.39 -11.34
CA VAL A 134 3.63 -14.54 -12.36
C VAL A 134 5.05 -14.57 -11.80
N THR A 135 5.26 -13.97 -10.62
CA THR A 135 6.59 -13.90 -10.00
C THR A 135 6.87 -15.02 -8.98
N GLU A 136 5.85 -15.80 -8.58
CA GLU A 136 5.95 -16.83 -7.53
C GLU A 136 7.09 -17.82 -7.76
N ALA A 137 7.27 -18.28 -9.01
CA ALA A 137 8.32 -19.22 -9.39
C ALA A 137 9.61 -18.55 -9.89
N MET A 138 9.71 -17.21 -9.83
CA MET A 138 10.86 -16.47 -10.34
C MET A 138 11.89 -16.23 -9.24
N HIS A 139 13.16 -16.26 -9.61
CA HIS A 139 14.23 -15.78 -8.73
C HIS A 139 14.34 -14.26 -8.87
N LEU A 140 13.83 -13.53 -7.89
CA LEU A 140 13.80 -12.07 -7.86
C LEU A 140 15.20 -11.52 -7.55
N ILE A 141 15.62 -10.50 -8.30
CA ILE A 141 16.91 -9.81 -8.15
C ILE A 141 16.69 -8.42 -7.59
N GLY A 142 15.70 -7.70 -8.09
CA GLY A 142 15.37 -6.36 -7.67
C GLY A 142 13.89 -6.05 -7.89
N VAL A 143 13.35 -5.17 -7.05
CA VAL A 143 11.98 -4.67 -7.17
C VAL A 143 12.00 -3.16 -7.02
N THR A 144 11.31 -2.45 -7.90
CA THR A 144 11.12 -1.01 -7.80
C THR A 144 9.63 -0.71 -7.72
N MET A 145 9.22 0.05 -6.70
CA MET A 145 7.84 0.50 -6.56
C MET A 145 7.79 2.01 -6.57
N ARG A 146 6.85 2.57 -7.33
CA ARG A 146 6.66 4.02 -7.45
C ARG A 146 5.23 4.39 -7.11
N ARG A 147 5.08 5.26 -6.11
CA ARG A 147 3.81 5.81 -5.69
C ARG A 147 3.88 7.34 -5.68
N LEU A 148 3.50 7.92 -6.81
CA LEU A 148 3.57 9.35 -7.05
C LEU A 148 2.16 9.94 -7.13
N SER A 149 1.99 11.16 -6.64
CA SER A 149 0.72 11.90 -6.67
C SER A 149 0.97 13.38 -6.91
N PRO A 150 0.05 14.09 -7.55
CA PRO A 150 0.00 15.54 -7.46
C PRO A 150 -0.19 16.00 -6.02
N PHE A 151 0.23 17.23 -5.75
CA PHE A 151 0.06 17.85 -4.45
C PHE A 151 -1.43 18.12 -4.17
N ASP A 152 -1.89 17.73 -2.99
CA ASP A 152 -3.25 17.96 -2.52
C ASP A 152 -3.21 18.67 -1.16
N LEU A 153 -3.80 19.87 -1.09
CA LEU A 153 -3.88 20.67 0.13
C LEU A 153 -4.68 20.01 1.26
N SER A 154 -5.58 19.09 0.92
CA SER A 154 -6.43 18.40 1.89
C SER A 154 -5.69 17.33 2.69
N ASN A 155 -4.46 16.97 2.32
CA ASN A 155 -3.69 15.88 2.92
C ASN A 155 -2.26 16.30 3.31
N THR A 156 -2.14 17.41 4.03
CA THR A 156 -0.85 18.00 4.42
C THR A 156 -0.41 17.60 5.83
N ASP A 157 -1.31 17.05 6.63
CA ASP A 157 -1.09 16.76 8.06
C ASP A 157 -0.28 15.46 8.28
N VAL A 158 -0.23 14.59 7.27
CA VAL A 158 0.50 13.31 7.33
C VAL A 158 1.64 13.34 6.33
N ASP A 159 2.82 12.82 6.69
CA ASP A 159 3.95 12.70 5.77
C ASP A 159 3.71 11.64 4.68
N VAL A 160 4.46 11.75 3.57
CA VAL A 160 4.32 10.86 2.41
C VAL A 160 4.65 9.39 2.74
N ILE A 161 5.38 9.13 3.82
CA ILE A 161 5.76 7.77 4.23
C ILE A 161 4.54 7.07 4.82
N ARG A 162 3.85 7.71 5.76
CA ARG A 162 2.65 7.17 6.41
C ARG A 162 1.42 7.20 5.51
N ASP A 163 1.35 8.16 4.58
CA ASP A 163 0.20 8.25 3.66
C ASP A 163 0.35 7.34 2.44
N LEU A 164 1.48 7.43 1.73
CA LEU A 164 1.69 6.75 0.45
C LEU A 164 2.61 5.53 0.56
N MET A 165 3.82 5.69 1.12
CA MET A 165 4.84 4.64 1.11
C MET A 165 4.43 3.41 1.93
N ILE A 166 3.61 3.57 2.96
CA ILE A 166 3.11 2.47 3.79
C ILE A 166 2.42 1.37 2.97
N HIS A 167 1.74 1.73 1.88
CA HIS A 167 1.15 0.75 0.96
C HIS A 167 2.23 -0.10 0.29
N ASP A 168 3.31 0.54 -0.18
CA ASP A 168 4.36 -0.15 -0.92
C ASP A 168 5.30 -0.91 0.02
N LEU A 169 5.47 -0.44 1.27
CA LEU A 169 6.13 -1.20 2.33
C LEU A 169 5.39 -2.50 2.64
N ASP A 170 4.07 -2.45 2.72
CA ASP A 170 3.22 -3.62 2.89
C ASP A 170 3.29 -4.57 1.68
N LEU A 171 3.16 -4.03 0.46
CA LEU A 171 3.27 -4.82 -0.78
C LEU A 171 4.65 -5.47 -0.94
N ALA A 172 5.74 -4.77 -0.56
CA ALA A 172 7.09 -5.31 -0.65
C ALA A 172 7.27 -6.55 0.23
N VAL A 173 6.75 -6.50 1.46
CA VAL A 173 6.79 -7.65 2.38
C VAL A 173 5.90 -8.79 1.87
N ASP A 174 4.74 -8.49 1.34
CA ASP A 174 3.83 -9.51 0.79
C ASP A 174 4.37 -10.18 -0.47
N LEU A 175 5.12 -9.44 -1.30
CA LEU A 175 5.71 -9.96 -2.54
C LEU A 175 6.98 -10.79 -2.29
N VAL A 176 7.83 -10.33 -1.37
CA VAL A 176 9.18 -10.91 -1.16
C VAL A 176 9.21 -11.83 0.06
N GLY A 177 8.36 -11.58 1.03
CA GLY A 177 8.37 -12.28 2.31
C GLY A 177 8.99 -11.46 3.44
N SER A 178 9.18 -12.09 4.59
CA SER A 178 9.81 -11.50 5.77
C SER A 178 11.33 -11.79 5.76
N GLY A 179 12.12 -10.92 6.34
CA GLY A 179 13.57 -11.13 6.45
C GLY A 179 14.35 -9.92 5.95
N ILE A 180 13.82 -8.71 6.21
CA ILE A 180 14.53 -7.46 5.94
C ILE A 180 15.78 -7.43 6.83
N GLU A 181 16.97 -7.32 6.22
CA GLU A 181 18.26 -7.24 6.89
C GLU A 181 18.83 -5.82 6.93
N GLY A 182 18.44 -4.99 5.95
CA GLY A 182 18.92 -3.62 5.86
C GLY A 182 17.83 -2.67 5.34
N LEU A 183 17.93 -1.43 5.83
CA LEU A 183 17.07 -0.34 5.40
C LEU A 183 17.90 0.93 5.33
N SER A 184 17.75 1.67 4.23
CA SER A 184 18.26 3.03 4.09
C SER A 184 17.18 3.90 3.46
N ALA A 185 17.10 5.17 3.88
CA ALA A 185 16.05 6.04 3.36
C ALA A 185 16.51 7.51 3.35
N TRP A 186 16.00 8.25 2.38
CA TRP A 186 16.19 9.70 2.23
C TRP A 186 14.84 10.36 1.96
N GLY A 187 14.67 11.58 2.43
CA GLY A 187 13.45 12.33 2.21
C GLY A 187 13.68 13.83 2.19
N ARG A 188 12.71 14.55 1.66
CA ARG A 188 12.70 16.01 1.59
C ARG A 188 11.31 16.55 1.89
N SER A 189 11.28 17.64 2.65
CA SER A 189 10.12 18.50 2.80
C SER A 189 10.21 19.61 1.75
N ILE A 190 9.18 19.81 0.97
CA ILE A 190 9.18 20.74 -0.18
C ILE A 190 8.05 21.76 -0.03
N SER A 191 6.82 21.29 0.17
CA SER A 191 5.62 22.11 0.23
C SER A 191 4.94 22.09 1.59
N THR A 192 5.29 21.16 2.47
CA THR A 192 4.72 20.99 3.82
C THR A 192 5.80 20.92 4.88
N VAL A 193 5.42 20.92 6.15
CA VAL A 193 6.33 20.67 7.28
C VAL A 193 6.77 19.20 7.31
N GLY A 194 5.93 18.29 6.81
CA GLY A 194 6.23 16.87 6.72
C GLY A 194 7.08 16.51 5.49
N ILE A 195 7.48 15.24 5.39
CA ILE A 195 8.22 14.73 4.23
C ILE A 195 7.27 14.61 3.04
N ASP A 196 7.59 15.27 1.91
CA ASP A 196 6.79 15.30 0.70
C ASP A 196 7.32 14.36 -0.39
N HIS A 197 8.59 14.01 -0.32
CA HIS A 197 9.26 13.06 -1.21
C HIS A 197 10.19 12.17 -0.40
N ALA A 198 10.11 10.87 -0.60
CA ALA A 198 10.96 9.90 0.08
C ALA A 198 11.36 8.76 -0.85
N VAL A 199 12.58 8.26 -0.63
CA VAL A 199 13.11 7.04 -1.25
C VAL A 199 13.57 6.13 -0.13
N ALA A 200 13.22 4.85 -0.19
CA ALA A 200 13.69 3.84 0.73
C ALA A 200 14.21 2.62 -0.02
N ASN A 201 15.31 2.03 0.45
CA ASN A 201 15.84 0.76 -0.03
C ASN A 201 15.76 -0.27 1.09
N LEU A 202 15.20 -1.42 0.78
CA LEU A 202 15.12 -2.57 1.66
C LEU A 202 15.97 -3.69 1.09
N SER A 203 16.87 -4.27 1.86
CA SER A 203 17.57 -5.51 1.49
C SER A 203 16.97 -6.70 2.25
N PHE A 204 16.68 -7.75 1.54
CA PHE A 204 16.11 -8.98 2.10
C PHE A 204 17.16 -10.08 2.16
N ARG A 205 17.08 -10.93 3.20
CA ARG A 205 18.01 -12.07 3.36
C ARG A 205 17.90 -13.00 2.17
N ASP A 206 19.02 -13.23 1.49
CA ASP A 206 19.07 -14.07 0.29
C ASP A 206 18.02 -13.73 -0.78
N GLY A 207 17.51 -12.49 -0.73
CA GLY A 207 16.42 -11.98 -1.57
C GLY A 207 16.80 -10.74 -2.39
N PRO A 208 15.81 -10.14 -3.05
CA PRO A 208 16.03 -8.95 -3.87
C PRO A 208 16.33 -7.70 -3.01
N VAL A 209 16.87 -6.68 -3.67
CA VAL A 209 16.80 -5.31 -3.16
C VAL A 209 15.49 -4.69 -3.65
N VAL A 210 14.74 -4.07 -2.73
CA VAL A 210 13.50 -3.37 -3.04
C VAL A 210 13.70 -1.87 -2.86
N THR A 211 13.44 -1.10 -3.92
CA THR A 211 13.51 0.36 -3.90
C THR A 211 12.11 0.94 -3.99
N LEU A 212 11.75 1.79 -3.04
CA LEU A 212 10.45 2.43 -2.93
C LEU A 212 10.58 3.94 -3.16
N PHE A 213 9.72 4.49 -4.01
CA PHE A 213 9.60 5.92 -4.25
C PHE A 213 8.20 6.39 -3.88
N ALA A 214 8.09 7.28 -2.91
CA ALA A 214 6.84 7.95 -2.59
C ALA A 214 7.00 9.47 -2.74
N SER A 215 6.09 10.10 -3.46
CA SER A 215 6.10 11.55 -3.67
C SER A 215 4.69 12.09 -3.82
N ARG A 216 4.43 13.26 -3.24
CA ARG A 216 3.20 14.01 -3.44
C ARG A 216 3.41 15.37 -4.11
N VAL A 217 4.56 15.53 -4.78
CA VAL A 217 4.95 16.77 -5.47
C VAL A 217 5.23 16.52 -6.94
N THR A 218 4.40 15.67 -7.58
CA THR A 218 4.50 15.34 -9.00
C THR A 218 3.23 15.75 -9.74
N GLU A 219 3.34 16.00 -11.05
CA GLU A 219 2.19 16.39 -11.88
C GLU A 219 1.28 15.21 -12.28
N GLN A 220 1.76 13.98 -12.09
CA GLN A 220 1.05 12.77 -12.50
C GLN A 220 0.91 11.79 -11.35
N LYS A 221 -0.22 11.06 -11.36
CA LYS A 221 -0.44 9.94 -10.47
C LYS A 221 0.18 8.69 -11.07
N VAL A 222 1.12 8.06 -10.34
CA VAL A 222 1.81 6.83 -10.76
C VAL A 222 1.69 5.80 -9.66
N ARG A 223 1.42 4.55 -10.03
CA ARG A 223 1.35 3.38 -9.13
C ARG A 223 1.91 2.19 -9.89
N THR A 224 3.23 1.99 -9.85
CA THR A 224 3.90 0.93 -10.62
C THR A 224 4.76 0.06 -9.74
N VAL A 225 4.84 -1.22 -10.11
CA VAL A 225 5.76 -2.20 -9.54
C VAL A 225 6.54 -2.82 -10.70
N GLU A 226 7.86 -2.71 -10.66
CA GLU A 226 8.78 -3.27 -11.62
C GLU A 226 9.60 -4.36 -10.94
N VAL A 227 9.68 -5.54 -11.53
CA VAL A 227 10.40 -6.69 -10.97
C VAL A 227 11.47 -7.15 -11.96
N ILE A 228 12.72 -7.15 -11.51
CA ILE A 228 13.84 -7.76 -12.22
C ILE A 228 14.03 -9.16 -11.66
N ALA A 229 13.88 -10.16 -12.52
CA ALA A 229 14.07 -11.56 -12.17
C ALA A 229 15.08 -12.21 -13.11
N LYS A 230 15.60 -13.39 -12.74
CA LYS A 230 16.50 -14.14 -13.59
C LYS A 230 15.78 -14.57 -14.89
N GLY A 231 16.13 -13.91 -15.99
CA GLY A 231 15.58 -14.21 -17.32
C GLY A 231 14.24 -13.55 -17.64
N ALA A 232 13.73 -12.68 -16.77
CA ALA A 232 12.50 -11.93 -17.00
C ALA A 232 12.57 -10.53 -16.38
N TYR A 233 11.80 -9.61 -16.96
CA TYR A 233 11.47 -8.32 -16.38
C TYR A 233 9.95 -8.16 -16.39
N VAL A 234 9.35 -7.80 -15.28
CA VAL A 234 7.89 -7.68 -15.12
C VAL A 234 7.53 -6.26 -14.76
N GLU A 235 6.58 -5.70 -15.47
CA GLU A 235 6.01 -4.38 -15.19
C GLU A 235 4.53 -4.53 -14.81
N ALA A 236 4.15 -3.99 -13.66
CA ALA A 236 2.75 -3.91 -13.23
C ALA A 236 2.35 -2.44 -13.04
N ASP A 237 1.28 -2.03 -13.69
CA ASP A 237 0.60 -0.75 -13.47
C ASP A 237 -0.68 -1.00 -12.67
N LEU A 238 -0.68 -0.58 -11.40
CA LEU A 238 -1.78 -0.80 -10.47
C LEU A 238 -2.98 0.13 -10.74
N LEU A 239 -2.76 1.28 -11.40
CA LEU A 239 -3.84 2.19 -11.79
C LEU A 239 -4.57 1.68 -13.02
N ASN A 240 -3.83 1.30 -14.06
CA ASN A 240 -4.37 0.86 -15.34
C ASN A 240 -4.65 -0.65 -15.36
N LYS A 241 -4.33 -1.35 -14.26
CA LYS A 241 -4.51 -2.81 -14.11
C LYS A 241 -3.90 -3.57 -15.28
N SER A 242 -2.61 -3.38 -15.50
CA SER A 242 -1.87 -4.09 -16.54
C SER A 242 -0.62 -4.75 -15.96
N VAL A 243 -0.30 -5.93 -16.47
CA VAL A 243 0.93 -6.66 -16.14
C VAL A 243 1.55 -7.14 -17.45
N LEU A 244 2.81 -6.79 -17.66
CA LEU A 244 3.62 -7.19 -18.81
C LEU A 244 4.83 -7.97 -18.32
N VAL A 245 5.11 -9.09 -18.99
CA VAL A 245 6.29 -9.92 -18.71
C VAL A 245 7.19 -9.92 -19.94
N HIS A 246 8.36 -9.35 -19.80
CA HIS A 246 9.38 -9.33 -20.86
C HIS A 246 10.34 -10.51 -20.64
N ARG A 247 10.40 -11.41 -21.60
CA ARG A 247 11.30 -12.57 -21.58
C ARG A 247 12.30 -12.50 -22.70
N ARG A 248 13.53 -12.86 -22.40
CA ARG A 248 14.58 -13.00 -23.39
C ARG A 248 14.51 -14.40 -23.98
N THR A 249 14.42 -14.50 -25.30
CA THR A 249 14.59 -15.80 -25.98
C THR A 249 16.06 -16.15 -26.10
N PHE A 250 16.34 -17.43 -26.15
CA PHE A 250 17.70 -17.89 -26.44
C PHE A 250 18.09 -17.50 -27.89
N PRO A 251 19.30 -16.95 -28.08
CA PRO A 251 19.79 -16.62 -29.41
C PRO A 251 19.82 -17.88 -30.28
N GLN A 252 19.18 -17.81 -31.46
CA GLN A 252 19.29 -18.83 -32.48
C GLN A 252 20.32 -18.41 -33.50
N TYR A 253 21.33 -19.26 -33.70
CA TYR A 253 22.22 -19.11 -34.81
C TYR A 253 21.59 -19.78 -36.06
N LEU A 254 21.16 -18.98 -37.01
CA LEU A 254 20.67 -19.46 -38.29
C LEU A 254 21.87 -19.57 -39.24
N ASP A 255 22.32 -20.79 -39.50
CA ASP A 255 23.37 -21.06 -40.45
C ASP A 255 22.72 -21.23 -41.84
N ASN A 256 22.77 -20.24 -42.67
CA ASN A 256 22.33 -20.29 -44.07
C ASN A 256 23.54 -20.04 -44.97
N HIS A 257 24.13 -21.11 -45.46
CA HIS A 257 25.14 -21.13 -46.54
C HIS A 257 26.00 -19.87 -46.62
N ASN A 258 27.02 -19.74 -45.74
CA ASN A 258 28.01 -18.64 -45.63
C ASN A 258 27.66 -17.37 -44.89
N ILE A 259 26.50 -17.28 -44.22
CA ILE A 259 26.20 -16.10 -43.35
C ILE A 259 25.59 -16.61 -42.06
N THR A 260 26.33 -16.55 -40.94
CA THR A 260 25.81 -16.78 -39.60
C THR A 260 25.03 -15.51 -39.19
N LYS A 261 23.70 -15.59 -39.14
CA LYS A 261 22.87 -14.51 -38.61
C LYS A 261 22.56 -14.78 -37.15
N TYR A 262 22.92 -13.81 -36.31
CA TYR A 262 22.51 -13.78 -34.91
C TYR A 262 21.09 -13.22 -34.85
N ARG A 263 20.13 -14.00 -34.36
CA ARG A 263 18.75 -13.57 -34.10
C ARG A 263 18.47 -13.64 -32.61
N GLN A 264 18.23 -12.49 -32.03
CA GLN A 264 17.73 -12.37 -30.65
C GLN A 264 16.30 -11.86 -30.71
N GLU A 265 15.38 -12.58 -30.11
CA GLU A 265 13.99 -12.16 -29.98
C GLU A 265 13.71 -11.82 -28.50
N SER A 266 12.86 -10.83 -28.25
CA SER A 266 12.23 -10.61 -26.95
C SER A 266 10.74 -10.87 -27.08
N ILE A 267 10.19 -11.59 -26.10
CA ILE A 267 8.75 -11.86 -26.03
C ILE A 267 8.17 -10.96 -24.94
N ILE A 268 7.09 -10.28 -25.28
CA ILE A 268 6.30 -9.51 -24.31
C ILE A 268 4.97 -10.24 -24.13
N GLU A 269 4.79 -10.83 -22.97
CA GLU A 269 3.52 -11.47 -22.57
C GLU A 269 2.67 -10.43 -21.85
N ARG A 270 1.44 -10.20 -22.32
CA ARG A 270 0.45 -9.40 -21.61
C ARG A 270 -0.41 -10.33 -20.77
N ILE A 271 -0.33 -10.21 -19.46
CA ILE A 271 -1.14 -10.99 -18.53
C ILE A 271 -2.56 -10.41 -18.48
N HIS A 272 -3.54 -11.29 -18.51
CA HIS A 272 -4.93 -10.86 -18.31
C HIS A 272 -5.18 -10.48 -16.86
N VAL A 273 -5.51 -9.21 -16.61
CA VAL A 273 -5.84 -8.69 -15.29
C VAL A 273 -7.36 -8.48 -15.21
N PRO A 274 -8.06 -9.13 -14.27
CA PRO A 274 -9.49 -8.91 -14.08
C PRO A 274 -9.80 -7.47 -13.66
N MET A 275 -10.90 -6.90 -14.18
CA MET A 275 -11.28 -5.50 -13.93
C MET A 275 -12.12 -5.33 -12.65
N PHE A 276 -11.84 -6.10 -11.60
CA PHE A 276 -12.52 -5.95 -10.32
C PHE A 276 -12.02 -4.71 -9.56
N GLU A 277 -12.91 -4.12 -8.78
CA GLU A 277 -12.57 -3.03 -7.87
C GLU A 277 -11.87 -3.57 -6.62
N PRO A 278 -10.65 -3.07 -6.28
CA PRO A 278 -9.92 -3.57 -5.11
C PRO A 278 -10.72 -3.48 -3.80
N LEU A 279 -11.41 -2.36 -3.54
CA LEU A 279 -12.20 -2.18 -2.34
C LEU A 279 -13.35 -3.20 -2.23
N MET A 280 -13.98 -3.54 -3.35
CA MET A 280 -15.01 -4.56 -3.37
C MET A 280 -14.44 -5.94 -3.01
N LEU A 281 -13.26 -6.28 -3.53
CA LEU A 281 -12.58 -7.53 -3.20
C LEU A 281 -12.15 -7.58 -1.73
N GLU A 282 -11.64 -6.48 -1.20
CA GLU A 282 -11.21 -6.34 0.20
C GLU A 282 -12.37 -6.50 1.19
N LEU A 283 -13.46 -5.76 0.99
CA LEU A 283 -14.63 -5.84 1.86
C LEU A 283 -15.34 -7.20 1.74
N ARG A 284 -15.42 -7.75 0.53
CA ARG A 284 -15.93 -9.11 0.34
C ARG A 284 -15.08 -10.13 1.09
N HIS A 285 -13.76 -10.01 1.01
CA HIS A 285 -12.84 -10.89 1.74
C HIS A 285 -13.06 -10.80 3.25
N PHE A 286 -13.20 -9.58 3.80
CA PHE A 286 -13.52 -9.37 5.22
C PHE A 286 -14.84 -10.06 5.60
N VAL A 287 -15.90 -9.83 4.84
CA VAL A 287 -17.21 -10.46 5.07
C VAL A 287 -17.11 -11.99 5.03
N ASP A 288 -16.36 -12.54 4.07
CA ASP A 288 -16.16 -14.00 3.98
C ASP A 288 -15.36 -14.53 5.18
N CYS A 289 -14.37 -13.80 5.70
CA CYS A 289 -13.67 -14.16 6.94
C CYS A 289 -14.59 -14.20 8.14
N VAL A 290 -15.46 -13.18 8.31
CA VAL A 290 -16.46 -13.10 9.39
C VAL A 290 -17.49 -14.25 9.29
N ARG A 291 -17.94 -14.59 8.09
CA ARG A 291 -18.93 -15.65 7.87
C ARG A 291 -18.40 -17.03 8.11
N GLU A 292 -17.13 -17.26 7.73
CA GLU A 292 -16.49 -18.58 7.73
C GLU A 292 -15.60 -18.79 8.97
N ASP A 293 -15.52 -17.79 9.87
CA ASP A 293 -14.67 -17.82 11.06
C ASP A 293 -13.22 -18.19 10.72
N ARG A 294 -12.66 -17.51 9.72
CA ARG A 294 -11.30 -17.73 9.23
C ARG A 294 -10.45 -16.45 9.27
N PRO A 295 -9.13 -16.60 9.40
CA PRO A 295 -8.24 -15.45 9.46
C PRO A 295 -8.27 -14.64 8.14
N SER A 296 -8.06 -13.32 8.28
CA SER A 296 -7.89 -12.43 7.13
C SER A 296 -6.53 -12.63 6.45
N GLN A 297 -6.47 -12.37 5.13
CA GLN A 297 -5.22 -12.27 4.37
C GLN A 297 -4.38 -11.04 4.75
N VAL A 298 -5.01 -10.04 5.38
CA VAL A 298 -4.34 -8.82 5.86
C VAL A 298 -4.66 -8.65 7.35
N PRO A 299 -4.13 -9.53 8.21
CA PRO A 299 -4.39 -9.48 9.64
C PRO A 299 -3.75 -8.26 10.29
N GLY A 300 -4.12 -7.96 11.52
CA GLY A 300 -3.53 -6.89 12.32
C GLY A 300 -2.00 -6.93 12.39
N SER A 301 -1.40 -8.13 12.37
CA SER A 301 0.06 -8.32 12.35
C SER A 301 0.74 -7.73 11.10
N ASP A 302 0.07 -7.74 9.96
CA ASP A 302 0.61 -7.15 8.73
C ASP A 302 0.52 -5.62 8.80
N GLY A 303 -0.61 -5.07 9.30
CA GLY A 303 -0.72 -3.64 9.57
C GLY A 303 0.31 -3.14 10.59
N LEU A 304 0.56 -3.91 11.65
CA LEU A 304 1.64 -3.62 12.61
C LEU A 304 3.01 -3.58 11.93
N ARG A 305 3.31 -4.55 11.07
CA ARG A 305 4.59 -4.62 10.34
C ARG A 305 4.76 -3.43 9.39
N ALA A 306 3.71 -3.08 8.65
CA ALA A 306 3.73 -1.92 7.77
C ALA A 306 3.97 -0.61 8.55
N LEU A 307 3.32 -0.44 9.70
CA LEU A 307 3.51 0.70 10.60
C LEU A 307 4.94 0.76 11.15
N GLN A 308 5.50 -0.36 11.61
CA GLN A 308 6.88 -0.45 12.11
C GLN A 308 7.90 -0.07 11.03
N LEU A 309 7.69 -0.53 9.80
CA LEU A 309 8.55 -0.18 8.67
C LEU A 309 8.43 1.32 8.33
N ALA A 310 7.23 1.87 8.30
CA ALA A 310 7.03 3.29 8.07
C ALA A 310 7.72 4.15 9.14
N GLU A 311 7.61 3.79 10.43
CA GLU A 311 8.35 4.46 11.49
C GLU A 311 9.87 4.35 11.32
N THR A 312 10.37 3.18 10.90
CA THR A 312 11.80 2.97 10.69
C THR A 312 12.31 3.82 9.53
N VAL A 313 11.54 3.89 8.44
CA VAL A 313 11.86 4.77 7.29
C VAL A 313 11.90 6.24 7.74
N THR A 314 10.91 6.70 8.51
CA THR A 314 10.85 8.08 9.01
C THR A 314 12.07 8.41 9.89
N LYS A 315 12.43 7.50 10.81
CA LYS A 315 13.63 7.66 11.66
C LYS A 315 14.91 7.71 10.85
N GLU A 316 15.03 6.86 9.83
CA GLU A 316 16.21 6.84 8.96
C GLU A 316 16.32 8.12 8.12
N VAL A 317 15.21 8.64 7.57
CA VAL A 317 15.21 9.93 6.87
C VAL A 317 15.67 11.07 7.80
N ALA A 318 15.19 11.10 9.04
CA ALA A 318 15.62 12.10 10.02
C ALA A 318 17.12 11.97 10.35
N ARG A 319 17.61 10.74 10.53
CA ARG A 319 19.04 10.47 10.77
C ARG A 319 19.92 10.94 9.61
N GLN A 320 19.53 10.68 8.37
CA GLN A 320 20.28 11.12 7.18
C GLN A 320 20.27 12.64 7.03
N ALA A 321 19.18 13.31 7.37
CA ALA A 321 19.09 14.76 7.35
C ALA A 321 20.06 15.40 8.36
N LEU A 322 20.20 14.83 9.56
CA LEU A 322 21.17 15.30 10.57
C LEU A 322 22.61 15.12 10.11
N LEU A 323 22.97 13.95 9.58
CA LEU A 323 24.32 13.68 9.06
C LEU A 323 24.71 14.65 7.94
N ASN A 324 23.78 14.98 7.04
CA ASN A 324 24.02 15.93 5.97
C ASN A 324 24.16 17.39 6.47
N SER A 325 23.58 17.73 7.63
CA SER A 325 23.70 19.06 8.22
C SER A 325 25.02 19.25 9.00
N GLU A 326 25.63 18.17 9.47
CA GLU A 326 26.87 18.18 10.21
C GLU A 326 28.12 17.94 9.33
N ALA A 327 27.93 17.43 8.11
CA ALA A 327 29.02 17.23 7.17
C ALA A 327 29.54 18.61 6.71
N PRO A 328 30.84 18.94 6.88
CA PRO A 328 31.39 20.12 6.24
C PRO A 328 31.19 20.01 4.73
N VAL A 329 30.72 21.08 4.10
CA VAL A 329 30.61 21.16 2.64
C VAL A 329 31.99 20.86 2.06
N ASP A 330 32.14 19.66 1.50
CA ASP A 330 33.41 19.29 0.85
C ASP A 330 33.47 20.04 -0.50
N GLN A 331 34.12 21.20 -0.46
CA GLN A 331 34.34 22.05 -1.64
C GLN A 331 35.15 21.35 -2.76
N THR A 332 35.79 20.21 -2.45
CA THR A 332 36.55 19.44 -3.46
C THR A 332 35.68 18.67 -4.43
N LEU A 333 34.52 18.17 -3.98
CA LEU A 333 33.54 17.49 -4.85
C LEU A 333 32.90 18.44 -5.88
N ASP A 334 32.66 19.69 -5.50
CA ASP A 334 32.13 20.70 -6.45
C ASP A 334 33.15 21.04 -7.54
N HIS A 335 34.44 21.04 -7.24
CA HIS A 335 35.49 21.28 -8.23
C HIS A 335 35.71 20.11 -9.18
N GLU A 336 35.56 18.85 -8.72
CA GLU A 336 35.68 17.68 -9.60
C GLU A 336 34.46 17.51 -10.51
N LEU A 337 33.26 17.80 -10.03
CA LEU A 337 32.04 17.75 -10.85
C LEU A 337 31.98 18.89 -11.89
N LEU A 338 32.43 20.09 -11.54
CA LEU A 338 32.54 21.22 -12.48
C LEU A 338 33.63 21.01 -13.53
N ALA A 339 34.71 20.28 -13.20
CA ALA A 339 35.77 19.94 -14.15
C ALA A 339 35.33 18.90 -15.22
N LEU A 340 34.24 18.17 -14.99
CA LEU A 340 33.66 17.25 -15.97
C LEU A 340 32.80 17.96 -17.03
N ASP A 341 32.34 19.18 -16.77
CA ASP A 341 31.57 19.99 -17.72
C ASP A 341 32.44 20.74 -18.73
N ASP A 342 33.75 20.86 -18.50
CA ASP A 342 34.68 21.56 -19.41
C ASP A 342 35.29 20.65 -20.51
N HIS A 343 34.67 19.51 -20.83
CA HIS A 343 35.14 18.70 -21.96
C HIS A 343 34.68 19.30 -23.30
N PRO A 344 35.61 19.72 -24.18
CA PRO A 344 35.32 20.46 -25.43
C PRO A 344 34.76 19.60 -26.56
N ALA A 345 33.79 18.72 -26.29
CA ALA A 345 33.19 17.80 -27.27
C ALA A 345 31.77 18.18 -27.73
N ARG A 346 31.36 19.46 -27.61
CA ARG A 346 30.10 19.95 -28.20
C ARG A 346 30.30 21.12 -29.14
N ALA A 347 31.17 20.92 -30.12
CA ALA A 347 31.22 21.79 -31.31
C ALA A 347 31.53 20.92 -32.53
N LYS A 348 30.47 20.32 -33.12
CA LYS A 348 30.34 19.92 -34.52
C LYS A 348 29.27 18.83 -34.65
N VAL A 349 28.09 19.18 -34.92
CA VAL A 349 27.24 18.91 -36.11
C VAL A 349 25.88 19.58 -35.87
#